data_484038620fdfe811c25c57f54c8c9b72
#
_entry.id   484038620fdfe811c25c57f54c8c9b72
#
_cell.length_a   1.000
_cell.length_b   1.000
_cell.length_c   1.000
_cell.angle_alpha   90.00
_cell.angle_beta   90.00
_cell.angle_gamma   90.00
#
_symmetry.space_group_name_H-M   'P 1'
#
loop_
_entity.id
_entity.type
_entity.pdbx_description
1 polymer ?
#
loop_
_entity_poly.entity_id
_entity_poly.type
_entity_poly.pdbx_seq_one_letter_code
_entity_poly.pdbx_strand_id
1 'polypeptide(L)'
;DKEQINGLHEGGCDILFIETVFDTLNAKAALMAVDNYFEENNVSIPVMLSGTITDKSGRTLSGQTVNAFLISISHFPLLSVGFNCALGTKDLKPYMKRLSDSADFYTSSHPNAGLPNAFGEYDQSPENMIEQMKEYLDENLVNIIGGCCGTTYEHIELLSREVKKYKPRKLPNV
;
A
#
# COMPACT_ATOMS: atom_id res chain seq x y z
N ASP A 1 -4.66 16.31 -10.52
CA ASP A 1 -4.39 15.93 -9.11
C ASP A 1 -4.94 16.96 -8.10
N LYS A 2 -4.68 18.28 -8.21
CA LYS A 2 -5.20 19.30 -7.28
C LYS A 2 -6.72 19.31 -7.17
N GLU A 3 -7.44 19.24 -8.27
CA GLU A 3 -8.91 19.22 -8.30
C GLU A 3 -9.47 17.99 -7.56
N GLN A 4 -8.83 16.83 -7.74
CA GLN A 4 -9.20 15.60 -7.05
C GLN A 4 -8.93 15.70 -5.54
N ILE A 5 -7.77 16.27 -5.14
CA ILE A 5 -7.42 16.49 -3.74
C ILE A 5 -8.44 17.43 -3.09
N ASN A 6 -8.80 18.52 -3.76
CA ASN A 6 -9.81 19.46 -3.30
C ASN A 6 -11.16 18.76 -3.06
N GLY A 7 -11.63 17.99 -4.03
CA GLY A 7 -12.90 17.28 -3.89
C GLY A 7 -12.90 16.27 -2.74
N LEU A 8 -11.79 15.56 -2.53
CA LEU A 8 -11.66 14.63 -1.39
C LEU A 8 -11.63 15.38 -0.06
N HIS A 9 -10.88 16.47 0.03
CA HIS A 9 -10.82 17.28 1.25
C HIS A 9 -12.16 17.92 1.59
N GLU A 10 -12.84 18.54 0.63
CA GLU A 10 -14.19 19.10 0.82
C GLU A 10 -15.22 18.02 1.20
N GLY A 11 -15.03 16.79 0.70
CA GLY A 11 -15.81 15.62 1.08
C GLY A 11 -15.53 15.07 2.48
N GLY A 12 -14.53 15.63 3.18
CA GLY A 12 -14.20 15.28 4.57
C GLY A 12 -13.36 14.01 4.72
N CYS A 13 -12.47 13.71 3.78
CA CYS A 13 -11.57 12.57 3.93
C CYS A 13 -10.54 12.81 5.06
N ASP A 14 -10.24 11.77 5.82
CA ASP A 14 -9.27 11.79 6.91
C ASP A 14 -7.85 11.46 6.46
N ILE A 15 -7.69 10.78 5.33
CA ILE A 15 -6.41 10.33 4.77
C ILE A 15 -6.46 10.45 3.26
N LEU A 16 -5.38 10.94 2.64
CA LEU A 16 -5.17 10.85 1.20
C LEU A 16 -4.36 9.59 0.89
N PHE A 17 -4.87 8.74 0.00
CA PHE A 17 -4.19 7.52 -0.41
C PHE A 17 -3.87 7.54 -1.90
N ILE A 18 -2.58 7.74 -2.21
CA ILE A 18 -2.03 7.65 -3.57
C ILE A 18 -1.68 6.19 -3.80
N GLU A 19 -2.48 5.49 -4.59
CA GLU A 19 -2.33 4.05 -4.79
C GLU A 19 -2.04 3.65 -6.23
N THR A 20 -1.60 2.40 -6.40
CA THR A 20 -1.35 1.75 -7.70
C THR A 20 -0.35 2.52 -8.57
N VAL A 21 0.71 2.99 -7.92
CA VAL A 21 1.76 3.77 -8.59
C VAL A 21 2.69 2.85 -9.36
N PHE A 22 2.71 2.98 -10.67
CA PHE A 22 3.58 2.23 -11.57
C PHE A 22 4.92 2.92 -11.86
N ASP A 23 4.99 4.24 -11.63
CA ASP A 23 6.15 5.08 -11.91
C ASP A 23 6.34 6.12 -10.80
N THR A 24 7.56 6.21 -10.29
CA THR A 24 7.93 7.16 -9.25
C THR A 24 7.86 8.62 -9.71
N LEU A 25 7.94 8.91 -11.00
CA LEU A 25 7.72 10.26 -11.53
C LEU A 25 6.27 10.71 -11.28
N ASN A 26 5.30 9.82 -11.56
CA ASN A 26 3.89 10.07 -11.28
C ASN A 26 3.64 10.21 -9.76
N ALA A 27 4.30 9.38 -8.94
CA ALA A 27 4.24 9.52 -7.49
C ALA A 27 4.70 10.90 -7.02
N LYS A 28 5.85 11.37 -7.52
CA LYS A 28 6.39 12.69 -7.18
C LYS A 28 5.48 13.82 -7.64
N ALA A 29 4.88 13.71 -8.82
CA ALA A 29 3.92 14.69 -9.32
C ALA A 29 2.67 14.77 -8.43
N ALA A 30 2.17 13.62 -7.98
CA ALA A 30 1.05 13.56 -7.04
C ALA A 30 1.41 14.15 -5.68
N LEU A 31 2.57 13.78 -5.12
CA LEU A 31 3.05 14.33 -3.84
C LEU A 31 3.28 15.86 -3.91
N MET A 32 3.84 16.36 -5.01
CA MET A 32 3.98 17.82 -5.22
C MET A 32 2.61 18.52 -5.30
N ALA A 33 1.62 17.88 -5.93
CA ALA A 33 0.26 18.43 -5.98
C ALA A 33 -0.38 18.49 -4.58
N VAL A 34 -0.13 17.47 -3.74
CA VAL A 34 -0.57 17.44 -2.33
C VAL A 34 0.10 18.56 -1.53
N ASP A 35 1.42 18.69 -1.64
CA ASP A 35 2.21 19.69 -0.92
C ASP A 35 1.74 21.12 -1.25
N ASN A 36 1.64 21.42 -2.53
CA ASN A 36 1.11 22.71 -2.99
C ASN A 36 -0.33 22.96 -2.51
N TYR A 37 -1.18 21.94 -2.51
CA TYR A 37 -2.55 22.07 -2.01
C TYR A 37 -2.58 22.36 -0.52
N PHE A 38 -1.75 21.70 0.27
CA PHE A 38 -1.65 21.91 1.71
C PHE A 38 -1.16 23.33 2.04
N GLU A 39 -0.15 23.81 1.34
CA GLU A 39 0.35 25.19 1.50
C GLU A 39 -0.71 26.22 1.13
N GLU A 40 -1.35 26.08 -0.02
CA GLU A 40 -2.36 27.04 -0.52
C GLU A 40 -3.61 27.12 0.37
N ASN A 41 -3.99 26.03 1.01
CA ASN A 41 -5.22 25.95 1.82
C ASN A 41 -4.97 25.94 3.33
N ASN A 42 -3.70 25.97 3.76
CA ASN A 42 -3.29 25.88 5.16
C ASN A 42 -3.89 24.64 5.86
N VAL A 43 -3.82 23.49 5.21
CA VAL A 43 -4.32 22.18 5.71
C VAL A 43 -3.21 21.16 5.75
N SER A 44 -3.37 20.14 6.56
CA SER A 44 -2.48 18.97 6.62
C SER A 44 -3.32 17.73 6.85
N ILE A 45 -3.30 16.80 5.88
CA ILE A 45 -3.99 15.52 5.95
C ILE A 45 -2.94 14.42 5.82
N PRO A 46 -2.98 13.36 6.64
CA PRO A 46 -2.05 12.24 6.50
C PRO A 46 -2.08 11.66 5.08
N VAL A 47 -0.90 11.35 4.53
CA VAL A 47 -0.76 10.83 3.18
C VAL A 47 -0.19 9.42 3.21
N MET A 48 -0.86 8.49 2.59
CA MET A 48 -0.38 7.14 2.29
C MET A 48 0.01 7.03 0.82
N LEU A 49 1.07 6.28 0.53
CA LEU A 49 1.50 6.02 -0.84
C LEU A 49 1.77 4.54 -1.07
N SER A 50 1.23 3.99 -2.14
CA SER A 50 1.37 2.59 -2.50
C SER A 50 1.77 2.42 -3.96
N GLY A 51 2.89 1.73 -4.16
CA GLY A 51 3.37 1.33 -5.47
C GLY A 51 2.80 -0.01 -5.91
N THR A 52 3.05 -0.36 -7.16
CA THR A 52 2.67 -1.65 -7.71
C THR A 52 3.89 -2.37 -8.28
N ILE A 53 4.16 -3.55 -7.73
CA ILE A 53 5.14 -4.49 -8.27
C ILE A 53 4.43 -5.31 -9.33
N THR A 54 4.79 -5.11 -10.59
CA THR A 54 4.02 -5.61 -11.72
C THR A 54 4.13 -7.11 -11.95
N ASP A 55 5.25 -7.69 -11.51
CA ASP A 55 5.52 -9.12 -11.67
C ASP A 55 6.57 -9.64 -10.67
N LYS A 56 6.92 -10.92 -10.81
CA LYS A 56 7.92 -11.58 -9.96
C LYS A 56 9.37 -11.10 -10.16
N SER A 57 9.64 -10.14 -11.05
CA SER A 57 10.95 -9.49 -11.14
C SER A 57 11.21 -8.54 -9.96
N GLY A 58 10.15 -8.16 -9.25
CA GLY A 58 10.22 -7.27 -8.09
C GLY A 58 10.43 -5.81 -8.45
N ARG A 59 9.95 -5.41 -9.62
CA ARG A 59 10.06 -4.05 -10.13
C ARG A 59 8.69 -3.44 -10.40
N THR A 60 8.63 -2.13 -10.32
CA THR A 60 7.51 -1.35 -10.87
C THR A 60 7.56 -1.41 -12.41
N LEU A 61 6.48 -0.98 -13.06
CA LEU A 61 6.41 -0.99 -14.53
C LEU A 61 7.54 -0.16 -15.17
N SER A 62 7.95 0.93 -14.52
CA SER A 62 9.09 1.76 -14.96
C SER A 62 10.46 1.22 -14.54
N GLY A 63 10.53 0.00 -14.00
CA GLY A 63 11.76 -0.74 -13.74
C GLY A 63 12.40 -0.49 -12.38
N GLN A 64 11.77 0.28 -11.48
CA GLN A 64 12.34 0.55 -10.15
C GLN A 64 12.19 -0.65 -9.22
N THR A 65 13.27 -0.95 -8.49
CA THR A 65 13.25 -1.89 -7.37
C THR A 65 12.54 -1.30 -6.16
N VAL A 66 12.21 -2.13 -5.16
CA VAL A 66 11.64 -1.69 -3.88
C VAL A 66 12.44 -0.54 -3.26
N ASN A 67 13.78 -0.67 -3.20
CA ASN A 67 14.63 0.36 -2.62
C ASN A 67 14.66 1.65 -3.45
N ALA A 68 14.73 1.54 -4.78
CA ALA A 68 14.69 2.70 -5.66
C ALA A 68 13.34 3.44 -5.56
N PHE A 69 12.24 2.70 -5.47
CA PHE A 69 10.93 3.26 -5.21
C PHE A 69 10.90 4.00 -3.87
N LEU A 70 11.30 3.35 -2.77
CA LEU A 70 11.33 3.95 -1.44
C LEU A 70 12.15 5.23 -1.39
N ILE A 71 13.40 5.21 -1.89
CA ILE A 71 14.27 6.39 -1.92
C ILE A 71 13.64 7.54 -2.70
N SER A 72 12.98 7.23 -3.81
CA SER A 72 12.37 8.24 -4.67
C SER A 72 11.27 9.05 -4.00
N ILE A 73 10.57 8.47 -3.02
CA ILE A 73 9.41 9.08 -2.35
C ILE A 73 9.68 9.53 -0.92
N SER A 74 10.85 9.18 -0.34
CA SER A 74 11.18 9.43 1.07
C SER A 74 11.41 10.90 1.42
N HIS A 75 11.40 11.80 0.45
CA HIS A 75 11.46 13.24 0.67
C HIS A 75 10.17 13.85 1.21
N PHE A 76 9.05 13.14 1.11
CA PHE A 76 7.74 13.57 1.58
C PHE A 76 7.40 12.90 2.92
N PRO A 77 6.78 13.61 3.89
CA PRO A 77 6.42 13.05 5.20
C PRO A 77 5.18 12.15 5.11
N LEU A 78 5.35 10.93 4.62
CA LEU A 78 4.29 9.96 4.47
C LEU A 78 3.85 9.36 5.82
N LEU A 79 2.55 9.10 5.99
CA LEU A 79 2.03 8.25 7.04
C LEU A 79 2.48 6.81 6.82
N SER A 80 2.29 6.31 5.60
CA SER A 80 2.71 4.95 5.25
C SER A 80 3.16 4.83 3.81
N VAL A 81 4.02 3.85 3.58
CA VAL A 81 4.44 3.39 2.26
C VAL A 81 4.10 1.91 2.12
N GLY A 82 3.68 1.49 0.93
CA GLY A 82 3.27 0.11 0.72
C GLY A 82 3.24 -0.34 -0.72
N PHE A 83 2.68 -1.53 -0.91
CA PHE A 83 2.38 -2.07 -2.22
C PHE A 83 0.95 -2.59 -2.28
N ASN A 84 0.34 -2.42 -3.44
CA ASN A 84 -0.99 -2.95 -3.74
C ASN A 84 -1.06 -3.49 -5.16
N CYS A 85 -2.08 -4.31 -5.41
CA CYS A 85 -2.44 -4.83 -6.72
C CYS A 85 -1.37 -5.73 -7.39
N ALA A 86 -1.62 -6.15 -8.62
CA ALA A 86 -0.84 -7.01 -9.50
C ALA A 86 -0.54 -8.41 -8.95
N LEU A 87 -0.04 -8.51 -7.73
CA LEU A 87 0.32 -9.78 -7.09
C LEU A 87 -0.66 -10.16 -5.99
N GLY A 88 -0.83 -11.46 -5.79
CA GLY A 88 -1.50 -12.00 -4.61
C GLY A 88 -0.60 -11.96 -3.37
N THR A 89 -1.17 -12.24 -2.22
CA THR A 89 -0.51 -12.14 -0.91
C THR A 89 0.84 -12.87 -0.88
N LYS A 90 0.88 -14.12 -1.30
CA LYS A 90 2.09 -14.95 -1.28
C LYS A 90 3.22 -14.38 -2.14
N ASP A 91 2.89 -13.94 -3.36
CA ASP A 91 3.88 -13.44 -4.30
C ASP A 91 4.39 -12.03 -3.95
N LEU A 92 3.56 -11.21 -3.26
CA LEU A 92 3.92 -9.88 -2.81
C LEU A 92 4.83 -9.88 -1.56
N LYS A 93 4.75 -10.92 -0.72
CA LYS A 93 5.45 -11.01 0.57
C LYS A 93 6.95 -10.69 0.52
N PRO A 94 7.76 -11.22 -0.42
CA PRO A 94 9.20 -10.94 -0.46
C PRO A 94 9.52 -9.44 -0.63
N TYR A 95 8.68 -8.72 -1.36
CA TYR A 95 8.83 -7.29 -1.60
C TYR A 95 8.39 -6.47 -0.40
N MET A 96 7.30 -6.89 0.26
CA MET A 96 6.87 -6.30 1.52
C MET A 96 7.91 -6.48 2.62
N LYS A 97 8.56 -7.65 2.70
CA LYS A 97 9.67 -7.86 3.63
C LYS A 97 10.81 -6.88 3.37
N ARG A 98 11.25 -6.75 2.13
CA ARG A 98 12.31 -5.80 1.76
C ARG A 98 11.93 -4.35 2.06
N LEU A 99 10.67 -3.97 1.82
CA LEU A 99 10.16 -2.65 2.16
C LEU A 99 10.16 -2.43 3.67
N SER A 100 9.66 -3.40 4.42
CA SER A 100 9.59 -3.36 5.89
C SER A 100 10.96 -3.23 6.53
N ASP A 101 11.98 -3.92 5.98
CA ASP A 101 13.36 -3.86 6.50
C ASP A 101 14.02 -2.50 6.25
N SER A 102 13.52 -1.69 5.31
CA SER A 102 14.17 -0.45 4.85
C SER A 102 13.38 0.83 5.12
N ALA A 103 12.07 0.74 5.38
CA ALA A 103 11.21 1.91 5.47
C ALA A 103 11.17 2.51 6.87
N ASP A 104 11.42 3.83 6.98
CA ASP A 104 11.24 4.63 8.20
C ASP A 104 9.79 5.10 8.41
N PHE A 105 8.89 4.71 7.52
CA PHE A 105 7.44 4.96 7.56
C PHE A 105 6.68 3.73 8.06
N TYR A 106 5.43 3.90 8.46
CA TYR A 106 4.53 2.76 8.56
C TYR A 106 4.43 2.04 7.22
N THR A 107 4.26 0.73 7.25
CA THR A 107 4.14 -0.06 6.03
C THR A 107 2.72 -0.56 5.82
N SER A 108 2.27 -0.54 4.56
CA SER A 108 0.93 -0.98 4.17
C SER A 108 0.98 -2.03 3.05
N SER A 109 0.03 -2.96 3.07
CA SER A 109 -0.09 -3.98 2.02
C SER A 109 -1.55 -4.23 1.65
N HIS A 110 -1.84 -4.15 0.35
CA HIS A 110 -3.17 -4.39 -0.22
C HIS A 110 -3.03 -5.30 -1.46
N PRO A 111 -2.72 -6.59 -1.27
CA PRO A 111 -2.61 -7.53 -2.38
C PRO A 111 -3.96 -7.85 -3.00
N ASN A 112 -3.94 -8.43 -4.20
CA ASN A 112 -5.14 -9.01 -4.80
C ASN A 112 -5.56 -10.29 -4.05
N ALA A 113 -6.84 -10.64 -4.16
CA ALA A 113 -7.36 -11.93 -3.70
C ALA A 113 -6.93 -13.05 -4.68
N GLY A 114 -5.62 -13.32 -4.71
CA GLY A 114 -4.98 -14.22 -5.67
C GLY A 114 -4.60 -13.54 -6.98
N LEU A 115 -4.50 -14.34 -8.03
CA LEU A 115 -4.30 -13.87 -9.41
C LEU A 115 -5.58 -14.10 -10.21
N PRO A 116 -5.84 -13.30 -11.25
CA PRO A 116 -7.02 -13.52 -12.08
C PRO A 116 -6.93 -14.88 -12.80
N ASN A 117 -8.07 -15.59 -12.84
CA ASN A 117 -8.22 -16.82 -13.60
C ASN A 117 -8.32 -16.54 -15.12
N ALA A 118 -8.54 -17.57 -15.93
CA ALA A 118 -8.66 -17.44 -17.39
C ALA A 118 -9.83 -16.56 -17.84
N PHE A 119 -10.80 -16.30 -16.97
CA PHE A 119 -11.96 -15.43 -17.22
C PHE A 119 -11.78 -14.02 -16.64
N GLY A 120 -10.63 -13.74 -15.99
CA GLY A 120 -10.35 -12.46 -15.33
C GLY A 120 -10.95 -12.33 -13.94
N GLU A 121 -11.48 -13.43 -13.36
CA GLU A 121 -12.09 -13.44 -12.05
C GLU A 121 -11.06 -13.82 -10.97
N TYR A 122 -11.34 -13.42 -9.72
CA TYR A 122 -10.48 -13.71 -8.57
C TYR A 122 -11.15 -14.74 -7.67
N ASP A 123 -10.50 -15.90 -7.51
CA ASP A 123 -11.10 -17.07 -6.87
C ASP A 123 -10.52 -17.36 -5.47
N GLN A 124 -9.61 -16.53 -4.95
CA GLN A 124 -9.05 -16.76 -3.63
C GLN A 124 -10.10 -16.50 -2.55
N SER A 125 -10.38 -17.52 -1.74
CA SER A 125 -11.32 -17.37 -0.64
C SER A 125 -10.77 -16.48 0.49
N PRO A 126 -11.66 -15.87 1.29
CA PRO A 126 -11.26 -15.12 2.49
C PRO A 126 -10.31 -15.89 3.39
N GLU A 127 -10.61 -17.14 3.70
CA GLU A 127 -9.82 -18.00 4.59
C GLU A 127 -8.41 -18.24 4.04
N ASN A 128 -8.31 -18.49 2.72
CA ASN A 128 -7.03 -18.72 2.07
C ASN A 128 -6.17 -17.45 2.06
N MET A 129 -6.78 -16.28 1.80
CA MET A 129 -6.08 -15.00 1.86
C MET A 129 -5.56 -14.72 3.28
N ILE A 130 -6.40 -14.92 4.31
CA ILE A 130 -6.02 -14.71 5.70
C ILE A 130 -4.89 -15.65 6.12
N GLU A 131 -4.92 -16.91 5.71
CA GLU A 131 -3.84 -17.86 6.02
C GLU A 131 -2.48 -17.38 5.50
N GLN A 132 -2.45 -16.82 4.29
CA GLN A 132 -1.25 -16.22 3.72
C GLN A 132 -0.87 -14.89 4.41
N MET A 133 -1.86 -14.09 4.83
CA MET A 133 -1.63 -12.83 5.53
C MET A 133 -1.05 -13.02 6.93
N LYS A 134 -1.33 -14.13 7.59
CA LYS A 134 -0.72 -14.45 8.90
C LYS A 134 0.80 -14.39 8.85
N GLU A 135 1.41 -14.82 7.76
CA GLU A 135 2.86 -14.74 7.60
C GLU A 135 3.40 -13.31 7.63
N TYR A 136 2.63 -12.32 7.14
CA TYR A 136 2.99 -10.89 7.25
C TYR A 136 2.90 -10.40 8.68
N LEU A 137 1.89 -10.86 9.39
CA LEU A 137 1.62 -10.48 10.78
C LEU A 137 2.64 -11.13 11.73
N ASP A 138 2.94 -12.41 11.54
CA ASP A 138 3.93 -13.16 12.33
C ASP A 138 5.34 -12.55 12.19
N GLU A 139 5.70 -12.11 10.99
CA GLU A 139 7.00 -11.47 10.71
C GLU A 139 7.00 -9.95 10.98
N ASN A 140 5.90 -9.37 11.45
CA ASN A 140 5.74 -7.93 11.71
C ASN A 140 6.09 -7.06 10.50
N LEU A 141 5.61 -7.41 9.31
CA LEU A 141 5.96 -6.71 8.08
C LEU A 141 5.11 -5.46 7.84
N VAL A 142 3.94 -5.33 8.47
CA VAL A 142 2.95 -4.31 8.15
C VAL A 142 2.35 -3.65 9.39
N ASN A 143 1.89 -2.40 9.20
CA ASN A 143 1.10 -1.63 10.14
C ASN A 143 -0.36 -1.49 9.66
N ILE A 144 -0.54 -1.46 8.36
CA ILE A 144 -1.83 -1.32 7.69
C ILE A 144 -1.96 -2.46 6.68
N ILE A 145 -3.10 -3.11 6.67
CA ILE A 145 -3.33 -4.26 5.80
C ILE A 145 -4.77 -4.24 5.27
N GLY A 146 -4.93 -4.62 4.04
CA GLY A 146 -6.21 -4.70 3.36
C GLY A 146 -6.13 -5.60 2.14
N GLY A 147 -6.89 -5.29 1.12
CA GLY A 147 -6.90 -6.01 -0.14
C GLY A 147 -7.17 -5.08 -1.31
N CYS A 148 -6.94 -5.56 -2.52
CA CYS A 148 -7.18 -4.88 -3.79
C CYS A 148 -8.13 -5.70 -4.66
N CYS A 149 -7.80 -5.99 -5.90
CA CYS A 149 -8.69 -6.70 -6.82
C CYS A 149 -9.17 -8.04 -6.27
N GLY A 150 -10.46 -8.32 -6.43
CA GLY A 150 -11.11 -9.54 -5.95
C GLY A 150 -11.42 -9.59 -4.45
N THR A 151 -10.96 -8.61 -3.68
CA THR A 151 -11.25 -8.55 -2.24
C THR A 151 -12.69 -8.11 -2.01
N THR A 152 -13.41 -8.88 -1.20
CA THR A 152 -14.79 -8.61 -0.79
C THR A 152 -14.87 -8.20 0.69
N TYR A 153 -16.05 -7.86 1.15
CA TYR A 153 -16.27 -7.51 2.56
C TYR A 153 -15.98 -8.69 3.50
N GLU A 154 -16.20 -9.93 3.08
CA GLU A 154 -15.87 -11.11 3.88
C GLU A 154 -14.37 -11.24 4.12
N HIS A 155 -13.54 -10.95 3.12
CA HIS A 155 -12.09 -10.91 3.26
C HIS A 155 -11.69 -9.88 4.33
N ILE A 156 -12.24 -8.67 4.26
CA ILE A 156 -11.93 -7.59 5.20
C ILE A 156 -12.46 -7.89 6.61
N GLU A 157 -13.63 -8.51 6.72
CA GLU A 157 -14.17 -8.92 8.02
C GLU A 157 -13.26 -9.91 8.73
N LEU A 158 -12.84 -10.98 8.05
CA LEU A 158 -11.94 -11.98 8.62
C LEU A 158 -10.58 -11.36 8.94
N LEU A 159 -10.04 -10.54 8.03
CA LEU A 159 -8.77 -9.85 8.24
C LEU A 159 -8.82 -8.95 9.47
N SER A 160 -9.89 -8.18 9.63
CA SER A 160 -10.08 -7.27 10.78
C SER A 160 -10.16 -8.00 12.11
N ARG A 161 -10.68 -9.22 12.11
CA ARG A 161 -10.69 -10.10 13.29
C ARG A 161 -9.31 -10.66 13.60
N GLU A 162 -8.58 -11.05 12.56
CA GLU A 162 -7.26 -11.68 12.70
C GLU A 162 -6.21 -10.69 13.21
N VAL A 163 -6.12 -9.49 12.65
CA VAL A 163 -5.10 -8.49 13.01
C VAL A 163 -5.13 -8.09 14.49
N LYS A 164 -6.28 -8.20 15.16
CA LYS A 164 -6.41 -7.90 16.60
C LYS A 164 -5.59 -8.81 17.50
N LYS A 165 -5.11 -9.93 16.99
CA LYS A 165 -4.28 -10.90 17.72
C LYS A 165 -2.79 -10.55 17.67
N TYR A 166 -2.41 -9.59 16.85
CA TYR A 166 -1.03 -9.25 16.55
C TYR A 166 -0.66 -7.85 17.00
N LYS A 167 0.63 -7.63 17.20
CA LYS A 167 1.17 -6.29 17.43
C LYS A 167 1.58 -5.66 16.10
N PRO A 168 1.40 -4.34 15.94
CA PRO A 168 1.85 -3.68 14.73
C PRO A 168 3.38 -3.70 14.61
N ARG A 169 3.88 -3.59 13.39
CA ARG A 169 5.31 -3.40 13.11
C ARG A 169 5.83 -2.18 13.88
N LYS A 170 6.98 -2.31 14.49
CA LYS A 170 7.70 -1.17 15.07
C LYS A 170 8.45 -0.45 13.97
N LEU A 171 8.45 0.89 14.03
CA LEU A 171 9.33 1.66 13.16
C LEU A 171 10.79 1.36 13.52
N PRO A 172 11.69 1.22 12.54
CA PRO A 172 13.09 1.08 12.83
C PRO A 172 13.60 2.39 13.45
N ASN A 173 14.05 2.33 14.68
CA ASN A 173 14.75 3.36 15.44
C ASN A 173 14.30 4.81 15.20
N VAL A 174 13.19 5.21 15.77
CA VAL A 174 12.92 6.60 16.11
C VAL A 174 13.18 6.79 17.61
#